data_891a7aa315ca75ca956a065d8fecc778
#
_entry.id   891a7aa315ca75ca956a065d8fecc778
#
_cell.length_a   1.000
_cell.length_b   1.000
_cell.length_c   1.000
_cell.angle_alpha   90.00
_cell.angle_beta   90.00
_cell.angle_gamma   90.00
#
_symmetry.space_group_name_H-M   'P 1'
#
loop_
_entity.id
_entity.type
_entity.pdbx_description
1 polymer ?
#
loop_
_entity_poly.entity_id
_entity_poly.type
_entity_poly.pdbx_seq_one_letter_code
_entity_poly.pdbx_strand_id
1 'polypeptide(L)'
;MVLLLCGTAAAQDQVETIRIDSDLVDLKVSVLGFPPNAPPPTLDPKDFVVLEDGVPQEISFFAAADTPFDLVLLLDLSASNDKKLKMIRNSAKRFVDAARDIDRIAIVTFTDHPALYSSFTLDRKKLKKTIDEIDEAYGGTNFWDSMDWVLRDLIPQGSGLRRSAIVVMTDGVDNALPDVEGVGSRIPFDELLARIRNSETIVFPIYLDTEEEEIKKHRYTSRAAYAMAREQLAQIANTCGTPLYKAARLSDLDMVYAQVVRDLSTVYSIGYRPSNKALDGKWRSVEVRLSTHSDLFARTKRGYFAKTRS
;
A
#
# COMPACT_ATOMS: atom_id res chain seq x y z
N MET A 1 -25.00 69.84 -15.00
CA MET A 1 -24.22 68.70 -15.52
C MET A 1 -23.96 67.79 -14.35
N VAL A 2 -24.80 66.76 -14.20
CA VAL A 2 -24.76 65.79 -13.06
C VAL A 2 -24.06 64.54 -13.55
N LEU A 3 -22.88 64.23 -12.97
CA LEU A 3 -22.16 62.98 -13.23
C LEU A 3 -22.75 61.88 -12.36
N LEU A 4 -23.35 60.87 -12.96
CA LEU A 4 -23.68 59.58 -12.30
C LEU A 4 -22.40 58.72 -12.30
N LEU A 5 -21.89 58.39 -11.10
CA LEU A 5 -20.92 57.33 -10.91
C LEU A 5 -21.65 56.00 -10.75
N CYS A 6 -21.48 55.12 -11.75
CA CYS A 6 -21.93 53.74 -11.69
C CYS A 6 -20.86 52.92 -10.97
N GLY A 7 -21.10 52.55 -9.73
CA GLY A 7 -20.26 51.59 -9.00
C GLY A 7 -20.61 50.16 -9.41
N THR A 8 -19.65 49.47 -10.00
CA THR A 8 -19.76 48.00 -10.24
C THR A 8 -19.44 47.25 -8.95
N ALA A 9 -20.43 46.65 -8.33
CA ALA A 9 -20.23 45.71 -7.24
C ALA A 9 -19.68 44.40 -7.83
N ALA A 10 -18.42 44.08 -7.53
CA ALA A 10 -17.87 42.76 -7.78
C ALA A 10 -18.47 41.76 -6.76
N ALA A 11 -19.30 40.86 -7.22
CA ALA A 11 -19.72 39.71 -6.43
C ALA A 11 -18.49 38.82 -6.22
N GLN A 12 -17.99 38.75 -5.00
CA GLN A 12 -17.07 37.69 -4.56
C GLN A 12 -17.88 36.39 -4.41
N ASP A 13 -17.66 35.45 -5.36
CA ASP A 13 -18.07 34.09 -5.18
C ASP A 13 -17.30 33.51 -3.96
N GLN A 14 -17.98 33.43 -2.82
CA GLN A 14 -17.51 32.63 -1.71
C GLN A 14 -17.65 31.16 -2.11
N VAL A 15 -16.53 30.54 -2.46
CA VAL A 15 -16.42 29.08 -2.56
C VAL A 15 -16.60 28.56 -1.14
N GLU A 16 -17.82 28.14 -0.80
CA GLU A 16 -18.06 27.36 0.42
C GLU A 16 -17.26 26.07 0.31
N THR A 17 -16.15 26.02 1.03
CA THR A 17 -15.40 24.79 1.23
C THR A 17 -16.24 23.90 2.14
N ILE A 18 -17.03 23.01 1.56
CA ILE A 18 -17.72 21.96 2.29
C ILE A 18 -16.63 21.05 2.89
N ARG A 19 -16.28 21.29 4.14
CA ARG A 19 -15.49 20.36 4.94
C ARG A 19 -16.42 19.17 5.23
N ILE A 20 -16.37 18.15 4.42
CA ILE A 20 -16.97 16.85 4.73
C ILE A 20 -16.08 16.26 5.82
N ASP A 21 -16.41 16.54 7.07
CA ASP A 21 -15.84 15.85 8.22
C ASP A 21 -16.48 14.45 8.23
N SER A 22 -15.89 13.56 7.45
CA SER A 22 -16.39 12.22 7.23
C SER A 22 -16.03 11.37 8.44
N ASP A 23 -16.99 11.09 9.30
CA ASP A 23 -16.91 10.03 10.32
C ASP A 23 -16.90 8.61 9.71
N LEU A 24 -16.65 8.53 8.41
CA LEU A 24 -16.62 7.27 7.67
C LEU A 24 -15.33 6.50 8.00
N VAL A 25 -15.50 5.27 8.44
CA VAL A 25 -14.39 4.30 8.52
C VAL A 25 -14.32 3.57 7.19
N ASP A 26 -13.22 3.75 6.46
CA ASP A 26 -12.96 3.06 5.20
C ASP A 26 -12.13 1.78 5.45
N LEU A 27 -12.64 0.68 4.90
CA LEU A 27 -12.03 -0.64 4.94
C LEU A 27 -11.69 -1.09 3.53
N LYS A 28 -10.45 -1.51 3.33
CA LYS A 28 -10.06 -2.30 2.15
C LYS A 28 -10.17 -3.77 2.54
N VAL A 29 -11.04 -4.48 1.84
CA VAL A 29 -11.40 -5.87 2.16
C VAL A 29 -10.96 -6.77 1.02
N SER A 30 -9.95 -7.60 1.26
CA SER A 30 -9.53 -8.65 0.32
C SER A 30 -10.39 -9.89 0.53
N VAL A 31 -10.92 -10.46 -0.55
CA VAL A 31 -11.65 -11.74 -0.52
C VAL A 31 -10.73 -12.84 -1.02
N LEU A 32 -10.57 -13.87 -0.21
CA LEU A 32 -9.62 -14.97 -0.39
C LEU A 32 -10.35 -16.32 -0.33
N GLY A 33 -9.68 -17.39 -0.77
CA GLY A 33 -10.22 -18.77 -0.70
C GLY A 33 -10.74 -19.30 -2.04
N PHE A 34 -10.87 -18.47 -3.09
CA PHE A 34 -11.30 -18.96 -4.41
C PHE A 34 -10.16 -19.69 -5.15
N PRO A 35 -10.50 -20.63 -6.06
CA PRO A 35 -9.49 -21.42 -6.78
C PRO A 35 -8.56 -20.52 -7.61
N PRO A 36 -7.26 -20.88 -7.73
CA PRO A 36 -6.27 -20.06 -8.45
C PRO A 36 -6.62 -19.73 -9.91
N ASN A 37 -7.36 -20.62 -10.59
CA ASN A 37 -7.74 -20.48 -11.99
C ASN A 37 -9.19 -20.01 -12.19
N ALA A 38 -9.92 -19.72 -11.11
CA ALA A 38 -11.25 -19.17 -11.18
C ALA A 38 -11.21 -17.64 -11.30
N PRO A 39 -12.18 -17.00 -11.99
CA PRO A 39 -12.31 -15.55 -11.92
C PRO A 39 -12.62 -15.12 -10.49
N PRO A 40 -12.19 -13.91 -10.09
CA PRO A 40 -12.56 -13.36 -8.79
C PRO A 40 -14.07 -13.34 -8.60
N PRO A 41 -14.57 -13.64 -7.39
CA PRO A 41 -16.02 -13.58 -7.12
C PRO A 41 -16.52 -12.16 -7.25
N THR A 42 -17.72 -11.98 -7.81
CA THR A 42 -18.42 -10.71 -7.80
C THR A 42 -19.38 -10.70 -6.61
N LEU A 43 -19.12 -9.84 -5.63
CA LEU A 43 -19.89 -9.73 -4.40
C LEU A 43 -20.57 -8.38 -4.31
N ASP A 44 -21.74 -8.37 -3.67
CA ASP A 44 -22.54 -7.19 -3.39
C ASP A 44 -22.41 -6.78 -1.89
N PRO A 45 -22.81 -5.55 -1.50
CA PRO A 45 -22.77 -5.12 -0.09
C PRO A 45 -23.45 -6.09 0.89
N LYS A 46 -24.54 -6.75 0.47
CA LYS A 46 -25.29 -7.74 1.28
C LYS A 46 -24.51 -9.02 1.62
N ASP A 47 -23.44 -9.30 0.85
CA ASP A 47 -22.58 -10.45 1.08
C ASP A 47 -21.58 -10.21 2.22
N PHE A 48 -21.47 -8.96 2.71
CA PHE A 48 -20.54 -8.57 3.75
C PHE A 48 -21.27 -8.23 5.07
N VAL A 49 -20.69 -8.68 6.16
CA VAL A 49 -21.08 -8.28 7.51
C VAL A 49 -19.88 -7.62 8.17
N VAL A 50 -20.03 -6.33 8.51
CA VAL A 50 -18.99 -5.54 9.21
C VAL A 50 -19.32 -5.52 10.69
N LEU A 51 -18.36 -5.85 11.53
CA LEU A 51 -18.46 -5.80 12.99
C LEU A 51 -17.42 -4.83 13.54
N GLU A 52 -17.84 -3.89 14.40
CA GLU A 52 -16.94 -3.07 15.21
C GLU A 52 -17.16 -3.42 16.69
N ASP A 53 -16.07 -3.83 17.37
CA ASP A 53 -16.14 -4.33 18.75
C ASP A 53 -17.22 -5.41 18.96
N GLY A 54 -17.45 -6.25 17.92
CA GLY A 54 -18.46 -7.29 17.91
C GLY A 54 -19.88 -6.81 17.57
N VAL A 55 -20.09 -5.50 17.39
CA VAL A 55 -21.40 -4.91 17.06
C VAL A 55 -21.53 -4.75 15.54
N PRO A 56 -22.61 -5.27 14.91
CA PRO A 56 -22.85 -5.09 13.47
C PRO A 56 -22.98 -3.61 13.10
N GLN A 57 -22.36 -3.25 11.98
CA GLN A 57 -22.37 -1.89 11.42
C GLN A 57 -23.07 -1.88 10.07
N GLU A 58 -23.81 -0.80 9.79
CA GLU A 58 -24.46 -0.59 8.50
C GLU A 58 -23.44 -0.09 7.47
N ILE A 59 -23.34 -0.79 6.33
CA ILE A 59 -22.49 -0.38 5.21
C ILE A 59 -23.13 0.82 4.53
N SER A 60 -22.45 1.96 4.57
CA SER A 60 -22.91 3.23 3.97
C SER A 60 -22.20 3.59 2.66
N PHE A 61 -21.09 2.92 2.36
CA PHE A 61 -20.34 3.05 1.11
C PHE A 61 -19.81 1.68 0.68
N PHE A 62 -19.86 1.44 -0.63
CA PHE A 62 -19.32 0.23 -1.23
C PHE A 62 -18.75 0.51 -2.61
N ALA A 63 -17.52 0.07 -2.85
CA ALA A 63 -16.93 0.05 -4.18
C ALA A 63 -16.45 -1.37 -4.49
N ALA A 64 -16.89 -1.87 -5.64
CA ALA A 64 -16.60 -3.21 -6.11
C ALA A 64 -15.11 -3.40 -6.45
N ALA A 65 -14.70 -4.64 -6.61
CA ALA A 65 -13.31 -5.02 -6.84
C ALA A 65 -12.75 -4.49 -8.18
N ASP A 66 -13.59 -4.15 -9.14
CA ASP A 66 -13.23 -3.58 -10.44
C ASP A 66 -12.81 -2.10 -10.38
N THR A 67 -13.00 -1.42 -9.24
CA THR A 67 -12.50 -0.04 -9.04
C THR A 67 -10.99 0.01 -9.32
N PRO A 68 -10.52 0.97 -10.16
CA PRO A 68 -9.11 1.02 -10.55
C PRO A 68 -8.17 1.44 -9.40
N PHE A 69 -6.92 1.01 -9.52
CA PHE A 69 -5.85 1.40 -8.60
C PHE A 69 -4.87 2.41 -9.19
N ASP A 70 -4.27 3.19 -8.32
CA ASP A 70 -2.98 3.81 -8.48
C ASP A 70 -1.96 2.95 -7.71
N LEU A 71 -1.16 2.20 -8.45
CA LEU A 71 -0.20 1.23 -7.91
C LEU A 71 1.20 1.85 -7.88
N VAL A 72 1.86 1.80 -6.74
CA VAL A 72 3.30 2.08 -6.66
C VAL A 72 4.03 0.75 -6.60
N LEU A 73 4.88 0.48 -7.58
CA LEU A 73 5.85 -0.61 -7.52
C LEU A 73 7.14 -0.04 -6.93
N LEU A 74 7.41 -0.40 -5.67
CA LEU A 74 8.56 0.06 -4.89
C LEU A 74 9.61 -1.05 -4.83
N LEU A 75 10.77 -0.82 -5.44
CA LEU A 75 11.80 -1.82 -5.65
C LEU A 75 13.05 -1.49 -4.83
N ASP A 76 13.44 -2.41 -3.99
CA ASP A 76 14.69 -2.37 -3.25
C ASP A 76 15.87 -2.71 -4.17
N LEU A 77 16.78 -1.76 -4.35
CA LEU A 77 18.01 -1.95 -5.12
C LEU A 77 19.26 -2.03 -4.24
N SER A 78 19.10 -2.00 -2.92
CA SER A 78 20.22 -2.16 -2.00
C SER A 78 20.95 -3.48 -2.26
N ALA A 79 22.28 -3.45 -2.22
CA ALA A 79 23.15 -4.61 -2.48
C ALA A 79 22.85 -5.35 -3.81
N SER A 80 22.19 -4.69 -4.77
CA SER A 80 21.97 -5.29 -6.09
C SER A 80 23.27 -5.35 -6.89
N ASN A 81 23.45 -6.44 -7.61
CA ASN A 81 24.48 -6.59 -8.63
C ASN A 81 23.80 -6.82 -9.99
N ASP A 82 24.57 -6.74 -11.10
CA ASP A 82 24.05 -6.91 -12.48
C ASP A 82 23.05 -8.08 -12.61
N LYS A 83 23.36 -9.22 -12.02
CA LYS A 83 22.50 -10.40 -12.11
C LYS A 83 21.20 -10.22 -11.35
N LYS A 84 21.25 -9.70 -10.13
CA LYS A 84 20.06 -9.40 -9.31
C LYS A 84 19.22 -8.32 -9.99
N LEU A 85 19.84 -7.23 -10.45
CA LEU A 85 19.17 -6.15 -11.14
C LEU A 85 18.40 -6.62 -12.38
N LYS A 86 19.03 -7.47 -13.21
CA LYS A 86 18.36 -8.06 -14.38
C LYS A 86 17.12 -8.87 -13.99
N MET A 87 17.19 -9.62 -12.89
CA MET A 87 16.04 -10.40 -12.41
C MET A 87 14.95 -9.49 -11.86
N ILE A 88 15.30 -8.46 -11.08
CA ILE A 88 14.36 -7.45 -10.56
C ILE A 88 13.64 -6.76 -11.73
N ARG A 89 14.36 -6.27 -12.74
CA ARG A 89 13.79 -5.65 -13.95
C ARG A 89 12.83 -6.60 -14.67
N ASN A 90 13.20 -7.85 -14.87
CA ASN A 90 12.37 -8.82 -15.56
C ASN A 90 11.08 -9.09 -14.79
N SER A 91 11.16 -9.29 -13.48
CA SER A 91 10.00 -9.52 -12.63
C SER A 91 9.09 -8.29 -12.54
N ALA A 92 9.67 -7.08 -12.44
CA ALA A 92 8.93 -5.83 -12.48
C ALA A 92 8.16 -5.65 -13.81
N LYS A 93 8.78 -6.00 -14.96
CA LYS A 93 8.09 -5.98 -16.28
C LYS A 93 6.93 -6.98 -16.31
N ARG A 94 7.08 -8.17 -15.72
CA ARG A 94 5.98 -9.15 -15.65
C ARG A 94 4.85 -8.68 -14.73
N PHE A 95 5.17 -8.00 -13.63
CA PHE A 95 4.14 -7.34 -12.83
C PHE A 95 3.35 -6.32 -13.65
N VAL A 96 4.06 -5.47 -14.41
CA VAL A 96 3.43 -4.49 -15.32
C VAL A 96 2.52 -5.16 -16.36
N ASP A 97 2.94 -6.31 -16.92
CA ASP A 97 2.14 -7.06 -17.88
C ASP A 97 0.94 -7.77 -17.25
N ALA A 98 1.05 -8.20 -15.99
CA ALA A 98 -0.02 -8.89 -15.28
C ALA A 98 -1.06 -7.94 -14.66
N ALA A 99 -0.68 -6.68 -14.38
CA ALA A 99 -1.57 -5.69 -13.79
C ALA A 99 -2.73 -5.35 -14.76
N ARG A 100 -3.92 -5.04 -14.20
CA ARG A 100 -5.11 -4.73 -14.99
C ARG A 100 -4.91 -3.47 -15.83
N ASP A 101 -5.45 -3.43 -17.04
CA ASP A 101 -5.30 -2.29 -17.98
C ASP A 101 -5.84 -0.97 -17.43
N ILE A 102 -6.78 -1.04 -16.48
CA ILE A 102 -7.38 0.12 -15.81
C ILE A 102 -6.51 0.69 -14.67
N ASP A 103 -5.50 -0.04 -14.20
CA ASP A 103 -4.64 0.37 -13.10
C ASP A 103 -3.46 1.21 -13.62
N ARG A 104 -3.24 2.40 -13.02
CA ARG A 104 -2.04 3.20 -13.29
C ARG A 104 -0.90 2.70 -12.40
N ILE A 105 0.31 2.70 -12.92
CA ILE A 105 1.49 2.26 -12.20
C ILE A 105 2.51 3.38 -12.16
N ALA A 106 3.09 3.62 -10.99
CA ALA A 106 4.32 4.39 -10.79
C ALA A 106 5.45 3.43 -10.43
N ILE A 107 6.67 3.71 -10.91
CA ILE A 107 7.87 2.94 -10.60
C ILE A 107 8.77 3.79 -9.71
N VAL A 108 9.05 3.27 -8.53
CA VAL A 108 9.98 3.85 -7.55
C VAL A 108 11.01 2.80 -7.18
N THR A 109 12.26 3.21 -7.10
CA THR A 109 13.32 2.39 -6.50
C THR A 109 13.83 3.07 -5.24
N PHE A 110 14.54 2.34 -4.41
CA PHE A 110 15.21 2.93 -3.26
C PHE A 110 16.53 2.22 -2.90
N THR A 111 17.41 3.00 -2.32
CA THR A 111 18.61 2.64 -1.56
C THR A 111 18.64 3.56 -0.33
N ASP A 112 19.60 4.48 -0.23
CA ASP A 112 19.62 5.54 0.79
C ASP A 112 18.48 6.55 0.63
N HIS A 113 17.92 6.67 -0.58
CA HIS A 113 16.82 7.59 -0.91
C HIS A 113 15.88 6.95 -1.96
N PRO A 114 14.59 7.33 -1.93
CA PRO A 114 13.67 6.94 -3.00
C PRO A 114 13.98 7.69 -4.30
N ALA A 115 13.84 7.01 -5.43
CA ALA A 115 13.99 7.57 -6.76
C ALA A 115 12.75 7.25 -7.62
N LEU A 116 12.07 8.30 -8.12
CA LEU A 116 10.92 8.15 -9.00
C LEU A 116 11.37 7.97 -10.45
N TYR A 117 11.21 6.78 -10.99
CA TYR A 117 11.51 6.45 -12.38
C TYR A 117 10.34 6.72 -13.32
N SER A 118 9.12 6.44 -12.89
CA SER A 118 7.91 6.74 -13.65
C SER A 118 6.79 7.18 -12.72
N SER A 119 6.17 8.32 -13.04
CA SER A 119 4.90 8.73 -12.43
C SER A 119 3.76 7.81 -12.89
N PHE A 120 2.60 7.89 -12.22
CA PHE A 120 1.43 7.08 -12.51
C PHE A 120 1.01 7.17 -14.00
N THR A 121 1.01 6.03 -14.68
CA THR A 121 0.61 5.93 -16.10
C THR A 121 -0.04 4.60 -16.41
N LEU A 122 -0.89 4.58 -17.43
CA LEU A 122 -1.46 3.36 -18.04
C LEU A 122 -0.57 2.81 -19.16
N ASP A 123 0.44 3.57 -19.62
CA ASP A 123 1.31 3.18 -20.73
C ASP A 123 2.31 2.08 -20.33
N ARG A 124 1.91 0.83 -20.60
CA ARG A 124 2.74 -0.35 -20.30
C ARG A 124 4.07 -0.38 -21.05
N LYS A 125 4.10 0.16 -22.27
CA LYS A 125 5.33 0.24 -23.07
C LYS A 125 6.31 1.20 -22.46
N LYS A 126 5.83 2.39 -22.05
CA LYS A 126 6.64 3.38 -21.33
C LYS A 126 7.17 2.81 -20.02
N LEU A 127 6.31 2.17 -19.21
CA LEU A 127 6.72 1.56 -17.94
C LEU A 127 7.84 0.52 -18.14
N LYS A 128 7.69 -0.39 -19.12
CA LYS A 128 8.71 -1.41 -19.39
C LYS A 128 10.03 -0.80 -19.89
N LYS A 129 9.97 0.25 -20.72
CA LYS A 129 11.17 0.99 -21.12
C LYS A 129 11.85 1.63 -19.92
N THR A 130 11.10 2.30 -19.06
CA THR A 130 11.63 2.91 -17.83
C THR A 130 12.27 1.87 -16.89
N ILE A 131 11.66 0.67 -16.77
CA ILE A 131 12.27 -0.41 -15.97
C ILE A 131 13.62 -0.86 -16.56
N ASP A 132 13.76 -0.86 -17.89
CA ASP A 132 15.05 -1.20 -18.52
C ASP A 132 16.13 -0.12 -18.28
N GLU A 133 15.73 1.12 -17.98
CA GLU A 133 16.60 2.26 -17.66
C GLU A 133 17.02 2.32 -16.17
N ILE A 134 16.49 1.43 -15.31
CA ILE A 134 16.90 1.35 -13.89
C ILE A 134 18.34 0.79 -13.85
N ASP A 135 19.29 1.55 -13.40
CA ASP A 135 20.68 1.13 -13.29
C ASP A 135 21.01 0.55 -11.91
N GLU A 136 22.20 -0.04 -11.78
CA GLU A 136 22.73 -0.42 -10.47
C GLU A 136 22.79 0.80 -9.57
N ALA A 137 22.33 0.61 -8.35
CA ALA A 137 22.39 1.62 -7.34
C ALA A 137 23.30 1.15 -6.19
N TYR A 138 24.11 2.08 -5.71
CA TYR A 138 25.00 1.86 -4.57
C TYR A 138 24.44 2.65 -3.39
N GLY A 139 24.55 2.09 -2.21
CA GLY A 139 24.11 2.76 -0.99
C GLY A 139 23.59 1.77 0.05
N GLY A 140 23.10 2.30 1.15
CA GLY A 140 22.43 1.54 2.19
C GLY A 140 20.97 1.24 1.84
N THR A 141 20.19 0.95 2.87
CA THR A 141 18.76 0.67 2.74
C THR A 141 17.99 1.56 3.71
N ASN A 142 17.33 2.59 3.19
CA ASN A 142 16.42 3.46 3.95
C ASN A 142 14.98 3.13 3.56
N PHE A 143 14.54 1.95 3.94
CA PHE A 143 13.24 1.40 3.59
C PHE A 143 12.10 2.21 4.21
N TRP A 144 12.20 2.55 5.51
CA TRP A 144 11.12 3.25 6.20
C TRP A 144 10.93 4.66 5.67
N ASP A 145 12.03 5.42 5.45
CA ASP A 145 11.98 6.76 4.85
C ASP A 145 11.40 6.73 3.45
N SER A 146 11.72 5.69 2.66
CA SER A 146 11.26 5.53 1.29
C SER A 146 9.75 5.22 1.23
N MET A 147 9.27 4.36 2.12
CA MET A 147 7.85 4.09 2.29
C MET A 147 7.09 5.35 2.73
N ASP A 148 7.66 6.09 3.67
CA ASP A 148 7.08 7.33 4.17
C ASP A 148 6.95 8.38 3.07
N TRP A 149 8.00 8.55 2.27
CA TRP A 149 7.98 9.46 1.12
C TRP A 149 6.90 9.06 0.10
N VAL A 150 6.77 7.77 -0.23
CA VAL A 150 5.72 7.29 -1.14
C VAL A 150 4.32 7.63 -0.60
N LEU A 151 4.09 7.41 0.69
CA LEU A 151 2.78 7.67 1.31
C LEU A 151 2.42 9.15 1.37
N ARG A 152 3.41 10.06 1.59
CA ARG A 152 3.16 11.50 1.75
C ARG A 152 3.19 12.26 0.45
N ASP A 153 4.19 11.97 -0.38
CA ASP A 153 4.58 12.87 -1.45
C ASP A 153 4.21 12.33 -2.84
N LEU A 154 4.06 11.01 -2.99
CA LEU A 154 3.75 10.41 -4.28
C LEU A 154 2.29 10.01 -4.44
N ILE A 155 1.68 9.40 -3.42
CA ILE A 155 0.30 8.92 -3.50
C ILE A 155 -0.66 10.11 -3.42
N PRO A 156 -1.58 10.27 -4.41
CA PRO A 156 -2.56 11.35 -4.38
C PRO A 156 -3.47 11.24 -3.17
N GLN A 157 -3.57 12.30 -2.39
CA GLN A 157 -4.47 12.36 -1.24
C GLN A 157 -5.89 12.70 -1.70
N GLY A 158 -6.89 11.94 -1.24
CA GLY A 158 -8.31 12.29 -1.39
C GLY A 158 -8.88 12.20 -2.83
N SER A 159 -8.28 11.43 -3.74
CA SER A 159 -8.71 11.38 -5.15
C SER A 159 -10.05 10.64 -5.40
N GLY A 160 -10.64 10.00 -4.42
CA GLY A 160 -11.99 9.41 -4.42
C GLY A 160 -12.38 8.41 -5.52
N LEU A 161 -11.80 8.54 -6.71
CA LEU A 161 -12.12 7.74 -7.90
C LEU A 161 -11.22 6.51 -8.10
N ARG A 162 -10.05 6.49 -7.47
CA ARG A 162 -9.08 5.41 -7.59
C ARG A 162 -8.58 5.02 -6.20
N ARG A 163 -8.32 3.74 -6.01
CA ARG A 163 -7.70 3.23 -4.79
C ARG A 163 -6.19 3.33 -4.89
N SER A 164 -5.49 3.42 -3.78
CA SER A 164 -4.04 3.43 -3.76
C SER A 164 -3.48 2.15 -3.17
N ALA A 165 -2.43 1.60 -3.80
CA ALA A 165 -1.71 0.47 -3.24
C ALA A 165 -0.20 0.58 -3.52
N ILE A 166 0.59 0.06 -2.59
CA ILE A 166 2.04 -0.09 -2.72
C ILE A 166 2.36 -1.57 -2.76
N VAL A 167 3.03 -2.00 -3.82
CA VAL A 167 3.65 -3.32 -3.90
C VAL A 167 5.13 -3.12 -3.67
N VAL A 168 5.63 -3.53 -2.52
CA VAL A 168 7.04 -3.34 -2.16
C VAL A 168 7.75 -4.68 -2.13
N MET A 169 8.90 -4.76 -2.81
CA MET A 169 9.81 -5.90 -2.81
C MET A 169 11.10 -5.51 -2.09
N THR A 170 11.39 -6.17 -0.98
CA THR A 170 12.57 -5.91 -0.14
C THR A 170 12.86 -7.10 0.77
N ASP A 171 14.07 -7.23 1.29
CA ASP A 171 14.35 -8.10 2.44
C ASP A 171 14.01 -7.40 3.77
N GLY A 172 13.66 -6.11 3.71
CA GLY A 172 13.18 -5.32 4.83
C GLY A 172 14.26 -4.84 5.80
N VAL A 173 15.53 -5.14 5.52
CA VAL A 173 16.64 -4.78 6.42
C VAL A 173 16.98 -3.31 6.22
N ASP A 174 16.35 -2.43 7.00
CA ASP A 174 16.72 -1.01 7.07
C ASP A 174 18.02 -0.83 7.84
N ASN A 175 18.88 0.10 7.39
CA ASN A 175 20.15 0.38 8.07
C ASN A 175 19.94 1.02 9.46
N ALA A 176 18.73 1.45 9.80
CA ALA A 176 18.39 1.90 11.17
C ALA A 176 18.16 0.74 12.16
N LEU A 177 18.11 -0.53 11.67
CA LEU A 177 18.02 -1.68 12.55
C LEU A 177 19.31 -1.88 13.36
N PRO A 178 19.22 -2.42 14.58
CA PRO A 178 20.40 -2.79 15.36
C PRO A 178 21.32 -3.76 14.61
N ASP A 179 22.61 -3.60 14.76
CA ASP A 179 23.64 -4.44 14.14
C ASP A 179 23.62 -4.44 12.60
N VAL A 180 23.16 -3.33 12.00
CA VAL A 180 23.27 -3.07 10.56
C VAL A 180 24.16 -1.85 10.35
N GLU A 181 25.16 -1.97 9.47
CA GLU A 181 26.06 -0.86 9.15
C GLU A 181 25.42 0.12 8.17
N GLY A 182 25.78 1.39 8.31
CA GLY A 182 25.34 2.47 7.42
C GLY A 182 24.41 3.47 8.11
N VAL A 183 23.97 4.45 7.32
CA VAL A 183 22.99 5.44 7.77
C VAL A 183 21.61 4.94 7.35
N GLY A 184 20.78 4.61 8.33
CA GLY A 184 19.42 4.13 8.11
C GLY A 184 18.40 5.24 8.05
N SER A 185 17.15 4.82 7.96
CA SER A 185 15.98 5.70 7.96
C SER A 185 15.95 6.61 9.19
N ARG A 186 15.46 7.83 9.00
CA ARG A 186 15.37 8.85 10.06
C ARG A 186 14.09 8.74 10.86
N ILE A 187 12.99 8.31 10.20
CA ILE A 187 11.74 8.08 10.92
C ILE A 187 11.83 6.74 11.67
N PRO A 188 11.28 6.64 12.88
CA PRO A 188 11.13 5.38 13.58
C PRO A 188 10.10 4.47 12.88
N PHE A 189 10.29 3.15 12.96
CA PHE A 189 9.37 2.19 12.35
C PHE A 189 7.93 2.29 12.87
N ASP A 190 7.74 2.57 14.14
CA ASP A 190 6.42 2.74 14.75
C ASP A 190 5.68 3.97 14.21
N GLU A 191 6.40 5.05 13.86
CA GLU A 191 5.83 6.21 13.18
C GLU A 191 5.40 5.86 11.75
N LEU A 192 6.22 5.13 10.97
CA LEU A 192 5.82 4.62 9.66
C LEU A 192 4.57 3.75 9.79
N LEU A 193 4.54 2.82 10.75
CA LEU A 193 3.41 1.92 10.95
C LEU A 193 2.12 2.68 11.32
N ALA A 194 2.24 3.74 12.15
CA ALA A 194 1.12 4.62 12.46
C ALA A 194 0.62 5.36 11.20
N ARG A 195 1.52 5.81 10.34
CA ARG A 195 1.18 6.49 9.08
C ARG A 195 0.48 5.55 8.11
N ILE A 196 0.98 4.33 7.94
CA ILE A 196 0.31 3.28 7.13
C ILE A 196 -1.10 3.02 7.66
N ARG A 197 -1.26 2.88 8.98
CA ARG A 197 -2.56 2.63 9.62
C ARG A 197 -3.57 3.74 9.36
N ASN A 198 -3.11 4.98 9.34
CA ASN A 198 -3.95 6.16 9.14
C ASN A 198 -4.17 6.50 7.65
N SER A 199 -3.44 5.86 6.74
CA SER A 199 -3.64 6.00 5.30
C SER A 199 -4.76 5.09 4.80
N GLU A 200 -5.31 5.45 3.62
CA GLU A 200 -6.23 4.58 2.87
C GLU A 200 -5.49 3.64 1.90
N THR A 201 -4.16 3.70 1.91
CA THR A 201 -3.30 2.94 1.01
C THR A 201 -3.08 1.52 1.52
N ILE A 202 -3.24 0.55 0.62
CA ILE A 202 -2.97 -0.85 0.92
C ILE A 202 -1.50 -1.13 0.61
N VAL A 203 -0.79 -1.79 1.52
CA VAL A 203 0.58 -2.25 1.26
C VAL A 203 0.59 -3.76 1.08
N PHE A 204 1.20 -4.21 -0.02
CA PHE A 204 1.45 -5.61 -0.36
C PHE A 204 2.97 -5.86 -0.24
N PRO A 205 3.46 -6.25 0.93
CA PRO A 205 4.88 -6.48 1.12
C PRO A 205 5.29 -7.85 0.58
N ILE A 206 6.35 -7.86 -0.22
CA ILE A 206 7.01 -9.05 -0.74
C ILE A 206 8.37 -9.16 -0.07
N TYR A 207 8.49 -10.09 0.86
CA TYR A 207 9.76 -10.43 1.49
C TYR A 207 10.62 -11.25 0.53
N LEU A 208 11.79 -10.72 0.16
CA LEU A 208 12.80 -11.43 -0.59
C LEU A 208 13.82 -12.02 0.37
N ASP A 209 13.91 -13.35 0.43
CA ASP A 209 14.83 -14.04 1.34
C ASP A 209 16.27 -14.01 0.79
N THR A 210 17.03 -13.00 1.20
CA THR A 210 18.44 -12.83 0.85
C THR A 210 19.38 -13.21 2.00
N GLU A 211 18.85 -13.56 3.19
CA GLU A 211 19.59 -13.73 4.44
C GLU A 211 20.83 -14.61 4.28
N GLU A 212 20.68 -15.85 3.76
CA GLU A 212 21.79 -16.78 3.65
C GLU A 212 22.86 -16.33 2.65
N GLU A 213 22.45 -15.62 1.58
CA GLU A 213 23.38 -15.10 0.57
C GLU A 213 24.19 -13.94 1.12
N GLU A 214 23.53 -13.00 1.79
CA GLU A 214 24.15 -11.76 2.27
C GLU A 214 25.01 -12.02 3.54
N ILE A 215 24.59 -12.88 4.45
CA ILE A 215 25.41 -13.27 5.61
C ILE A 215 26.73 -13.94 5.17
N LYS A 216 26.69 -14.69 4.07
CA LYS A 216 27.92 -15.31 3.51
C LYS A 216 28.86 -14.29 2.87
N LYS A 217 28.33 -13.24 2.28
CA LYS A 217 29.10 -12.18 1.60
C LYS A 217 29.55 -11.07 2.54
N HIS A 218 28.65 -10.64 3.40
CA HIS A 218 28.82 -9.47 4.25
C HIS A 218 28.60 -9.86 5.71
N ARG A 219 29.62 -9.67 6.51
CA ARG A 219 29.59 -9.99 7.95
C ARG A 219 28.89 -8.90 8.79
N TYR A 220 28.23 -7.92 8.16
CA TYR A 220 27.79 -6.69 8.80
C TYR A 220 26.29 -6.66 9.14
N THR A 221 25.54 -7.69 8.77
CA THR A 221 24.11 -7.80 9.10
C THR A 221 23.86 -9.08 9.88
N SER A 222 23.28 -8.95 11.06
CA SER A 222 23.04 -10.10 11.94
C SER A 222 21.76 -10.85 11.52
N ARG A 223 21.67 -12.15 11.88
CA ARG A 223 20.42 -12.92 11.76
C ARG A 223 19.29 -12.30 12.57
N ALA A 224 19.60 -11.60 13.66
CA ALA A 224 18.63 -10.88 14.48
C ALA A 224 18.00 -9.71 13.69
N ALA A 225 18.81 -8.95 12.92
CA ALA A 225 18.31 -7.88 12.06
C ALA A 225 17.34 -8.42 10.99
N TYR A 226 17.66 -9.53 10.33
CA TYR A 226 16.72 -10.17 9.38
C TYR A 226 15.43 -10.67 10.06
N ALA A 227 15.52 -11.20 11.27
CA ALA A 227 14.34 -11.61 12.03
C ALA A 227 13.44 -10.40 12.36
N MET A 228 14.05 -9.28 12.80
CA MET A 228 13.32 -8.02 13.05
C MET A 228 12.70 -7.46 11.77
N ALA A 229 13.42 -7.45 10.65
CA ALA A 229 12.92 -6.99 9.36
C ALA A 229 11.68 -7.80 8.91
N ARG A 230 11.73 -9.13 9.01
CA ARG A 230 10.59 -10.00 8.71
C ARG A 230 9.39 -9.72 9.60
N GLU A 231 9.61 -9.50 10.89
CA GLU A 231 8.54 -9.14 11.83
C GLU A 231 7.92 -7.78 11.49
N GLN A 232 8.73 -6.79 11.14
CA GLN A 232 8.24 -5.47 10.71
C GLN A 232 7.43 -5.54 9.41
N LEU A 233 7.88 -6.30 8.41
CA LEU A 233 7.10 -6.54 7.19
C LEU A 233 5.78 -7.26 7.48
N ALA A 234 5.78 -8.22 8.42
CA ALA A 234 4.56 -8.88 8.87
C ALA A 234 3.60 -7.91 9.60
N GLN A 235 4.13 -6.96 10.37
CA GLN A 235 3.32 -5.92 11.00
C GLN A 235 2.69 -4.98 9.98
N ILE A 236 3.44 -4.57 8.93
CA ILE A 236 2.90 -3.79 7.81
C ILE A 236 1.76 -4.56 7.13
N ALA A 237 1.99 -5.82 6.77
CA ALA A 237 0.98 -6.67 6.14
C ALA A 237 -0.29 -6.78 7.01
N ASN A 238 -0.13 -7.06 8.30
CA ASN A 238 -1.24 -7.16 9.24
C ASN A 238 -2.00 -5.84 9.43
N THR A 239 -1.29 -4.70 9.40
CA THR A 239 -1.89 -3.37 9.49
C THR A 239 -2.80 -3.08 8.30
N CYS A 240 -2.43 -3.53 7.11
CA CYS A 240 -3.22 -3.37 5.88
C CYS A 240 -4.24 -4.50 5.65
N GLY A 241 -4.19 -5.59 6.43
CA GLY A 241 -5.01 -6.77 6.17
C GLY A 241 -4.55 -7.57 4.95
N THR A 242 -3.28 -7.47 4.54
CA THR A 242 -2.69 -8.24 3.44
C THR A 242 -1.85 -9.41 3.95
N PRO A 243 -1.58 -10.46 3.15
CA PRO A 243 -0.56 -11.42 3.48
C PRO A 243 0.85 -10.80 3.35
N LEU A 244 1.82 -11.33 4.11
CA LEU A 244 3.22 -11.16 3.78
C LEU A 244 3.57 -12.19 2.71
N TYR A 245 3.81 -11.73 1.49
CA TYR A 245 4.26 -12.60 0.40
C TYR A 245 5.74 -12.93 0.59
N LYS A 246 6.15 -14.12 0.19
CA LYS A 246 7.54 -14.56 0.33
C LYS A 246 8.07 -15.08 -1.00
N ALA A 247 9.21 -14.55 -1.41
CA ALA A 247 10.01 -15.07 -2.50
C ALA A 247 11.31 -15.64 -1.89
N ALA A 248 11.45 -16.97 -1.89
CA ALA A 248 12.67 -17.62 -1.39
C ALA A 248 13.88 -17.33 -2.29
N ARG A 249 13.63 -16.98 -3.55
CA ARG A 249 14.62 -16.60 -4.55
C ARG A 249 14.02 -15.59 -5.50
N LEU A 250 14.88 -14.79 -6.14
CA LEU A 250 14.45 -13.85 -7.18
C LEU A 250 13.66 -14.53 -8.33
N SER A 251 13.95 -15.81 -8.64
CA SER A 251 13.20 -16.59 -9.63
C SER A 251 11.73 -16.81 -9.26
N ASP A 252 11.38 -16.71 -7.99
CA ASP A 252 10.03 -16.96 -7.50
C ASP A 252 9.14 -15.71 -7.61
N LEU A 253 9.75 -14.54 -7.86
CA LEU A 253 9.05 -13.25 -7.92
C LEU A 253 7.91 -13.21 -8.93
N ASP A 254 8.06 -13.89 -10.07
CA ASP A 254 7.01 -13.92 -11.11
C ASP A 254 5.71 -14.51 -10.58
N MET A 255 5.81 -15.62 -9.86
CA MET A 255 4.67 -16.31 -9.25
C MET A 255 4.07 -15.44 -8.12
N VAL A 256 4.93 -14.81 -7.32
CA VAL A 256 4.51 -13.93 -6.22
C VAL A 256 3.79 -12.69 -6.77
N TYR A 257 4.32 -12.04 -7.80
CA TYR A 257 3.64 -10.91 -8.42
C TYR A 257 2.30 -11.27 -9.05
N ALA A 258 2.20 -12.44 -9.71
CA ALA A 258 0.93 -12.93 -10.24
C ALA A 258 -0.10 -13.14 -9.12
N GLN A 259 0.34 -13.59 -7.94
CA GLN A 259 -0.54 -13.72 -6.78
C GLN A 259 -0.96 -12.34 -6.24
N VAL A 260 -0.03 -11.38 -6.11
CA VAL A 260 -0.36 -10.02 -5.67
C VAL A 260 -1.38 -9.37 -6.61
N VAL A 261 -1.19 -9.47 -7.93
CA VAL A 261 -2.14 -8.92 -8.92
C VAL A 261 -3.53 -9.56 -8.77
N ARG A 262 -3.58 -10.87 -8.55
CA ARG A 262 -4.84 -11.59 -8.31
C ARG A 262 -5.51 -11.08 -7.03
N ASP A 263 -4.77 -10.95 -5.94
CA ASP A 263 -5.32 -10.49 -4.66
C ASP A 263 -5.77 -9.02 -4.73
N LEU A 264 -5.05 -8.16 -5.49
CA LEU A 264 -5.49 -6.80 -5.83
C LEU A 264 -6.86 -6.78 -6.54
N SER A 265 -7.11 -7.76 -7.42
CA SER A 265 -8.39 -7.85 -8.16
C SER A 265 -9.57 -8.31 -7.32
N THR A 266 -9.36 -8.68 -6.06
CA THR A 266 -10.40 -9.09 -5.10
C THR A 266 -10.59 -8.12 -3.95
N VAL A 267 -10.00 -6.93 -4.02
CA VAL A 267 -10.15 -5.92 -2.98
C VAL A 267 -11.43 -5.12 -3.21
N TYR A 268 -12.26 -5.08 -2.20
CA TYR A 268 -13.45 -4.22 -2.11
C TYR A 268 -13.17 -3.04 -1.19
N SER A 269 -13.82 -1.89 -1.43
CA SER A 269 -13.83 -0.80 -0.46
C SER A 269 -15.19 -0.75 0.22
N ILE A 270 -15.19 -0.82 1.55
CA ILE A 270 -16.40 -0.82 2.36
C ILE A 270 -16.30 0.31 3.38
N GLY A 271 -17.28 1.22 3.36
CA GLY A 271 -17.35 2.31 4.32
C GLY A 271 -18.56 2.17 5.23
N TYR A 272 -18.36 2.46 6.51
CA TYR A 272 -19.45 2.52 7.49
C TYR A 272 -19.26 3.71 8.43
N ARG A 273 -20.37 4.18 9.02
CA ARG A 273 -20.35 5.17 10.10
C ARG A 273 -20.47 4.44 11.43
N PRO A 274 -19.44 4.51 12.30
CA PRO A 274 -19.49 3.82 13.59
C PRO A 274 -20.75 4.13 14.39
N SER A 275 -21.39 3.12 14.92
CA SER A 275 -22.50 3.28 15.87
C SER A 275 -22.00 3.87 17.19
N ASN A 276 -20.77 3.52 17.60
CA ASN A 276 -20.08 4.13 18.72
C ASN A 276 -19.47 5.48 18.32
N LYS A 277 -20.10 6.58 18.75
CA LYS A 277 -19.69 7.97 18.45
C LYS A 277 -18.65 8.55 19.43
N ALA A 278 -18.11 7.77 20.36
CA ALA A 278 -17.17 8.27 21.36
C ALA A 278 -15.84 8.69 20.71
N LEU A 279 -15.45 9.95 20.91
CA LEU A 279 -14.16 10.51 20.46
C LEU A 279 -13.14 10.38 21.61
N ASP A 280 -12.79 9.14 21.97
CA ASP A 280 -12.03 8.78 23.16
C ASP A 280 -10.60 8.30 22.87
N GLY A 281 -10.19 8.26 21.60
CA GLY A 281 -8.88 7.80 21.19
C GLY A 281 -8.64 6.31 21.40
N LYS A 282 -9.65 5.53 21.79
CA LYS A 282 -9.49 4.11 22.05
C LYS A 282 -9.47 3.29 20.78
N TRP A 283 -8.87 2.13 20.89
CA TRP A 283 -8.89 1.14 19.82
C TRP A 283 -10.31 0.61 19.59
N ARG A 284 -10.68 0.48 18.32
CA ARG A 284 -11.90 -0.18 17.84
C ARG A 284 -11.47 -1.38 17.00
N SER A 285 -11.84 -2.57 17.44
CA SER A 285 -11.60 -3.78 16.65
C SER A 285 -12.57 -3.85 15.48
N VAL A 286 -12.08 -4.26 14.31
CA VAL A 286 -12.92 -4.43 13.11
C VAL A 286 -12.77 -5.84 12.58
N GLU A 287 -13.89 -6.46 12.27
CA GLU A 287 -13.98 -7.75 11.61
C GLU A 287 -14.96 -7.66 10.44
N VAL A 288 -14.59 -8.29 9.32
CA VAL A 288 -15.50 -8.43 8.16
C VAL A 288 -15.69 -9.92 7.89
N ARG A 289 -16.92 -10.34 7.75
CA ARG A 289 -17.32 -11.71 7.42
C ARG A 289 -18.11 -11.71 6.12
N LEU A 290 -18.09 -12.85 5.41
CA LEU A 290 -18.98 -13.11 4.29
C LEU A 290 -20.20 -13.86 4.78
N SER A 291 -21.39 -13.43 4.37
CA SER A 291 -22.67 -14.01 4.82
C SER A 291 -23.10 -15.24 4.00
N THR A 292 -22.68 -15.31 2.72
CA THR A 292 -23.22 -16.26 1.74
C THR A 292 -22.20 -17.27 1.16
N HIS A 293 -20.91 -17.05 1.42
CA HIS A 293 -19.82 -17.86 0.83
C HIS A 293 -18.96 -18.48 1.94
N SER A 294 -19.30 -19.68 2.39
CA SER A 294 -18.60 -20.37 3.49
C SER A 294 -17.18 -20.83 3.12
N ASP A 295 -16.87 -20.94 1.85
CA ASP A 295 -15.56 -21.31 1.27
C ASP A 295 -14.64 -20.14 1.04
N LEU A 296 -15.18 -18.90 1.13
CA LEU A 296 -14.44 -17.66 1.02
C LEU A 296 -14.30 -16.97 2.38
N PHE A 297 -13.26 -16.18 2.54
CA PHE A 297 -13.07 -15.37 3.73
C PHE A 297 -12.62 -13.95 3.38
N ALA A 298 -13.10 -13.00 4.17
CA ALA A 298 -12.75 -11.60 4.06
C ALA A 298 -11.58 -11.27 4.98
N ARG A 299 -10.65 -10.45 4.50
CA ARG A 299 -9.51 -9.96 5.25
C ARG A 299 -9.40 -8.45 5.13
N THR A 300 -9.23 -7.75 6.24
CA THR A 300 -9.08 -6.30 6.32
C THR A 300 -8.18 -5.92 7.49
N LYS A 301 -7.91 -4.63 7.68
CA LYS A 301 -7.23 -4.13 8.89
C LYS A 301 -8.01 -4.56 10.14
N ARG A 302 -7.29 -4.89 11.22
CA ARG A 302 -7.89 -5.42 12.45
C ARG A 302 -8.63 -4.37 13.30
N GLY A 303 -8.51 -3.10 12.95
CA GLY A 303 -9.14 -2.01 13.67
C GLY A 303 -8.45 -0.67 13.43
N TYR A 304 -8.87 0.31 14.21
CA TYR A 304 -8.35 1.68 14.16
C TYR A 304 -8.47 2.35 15.53
N PHE A 305 -7.77 3.45 15.75
CA PHE A 305 -7.97 4.30 16.91
C PHE A 305 -9.06 5.33 16.62
N ALA A 306 -10.08 5.41 17.48
CA ALA A 306 -11.10 6.44 17.39
C ALA A 306 -10.47 7.83 17.44
N LYS A 307 -11.09 8.81 16.77
CA LYS A 307 -10.65 10.20 16.85
C LYS A 307 -10.70 10.68 18.31
N THR A 308 -9.84 11.61 18.69
CA THR A 308 -9.94 12.35 19.95
C THR A 308 -10.66 13.66 19.72
N ARG A 309 -11.35 14.17 20.73
CA ARG A 309 -11.81 15.56 20.70
C ARG A 309 -10.57 16.47 20.64
N SER A 310 -10.42 17.24 19.57
CA SER A 310 -9.46 18.36 19.49
C SER A 310 -9.91 19.53 20.35
#